data_ddef171d59ef5b40b953bc4f73376c31
#
_entry.id   ddef171d59ef5b40b953bc4f73376c31
#
_cell.length_a   1.000
_cell.length_b   1.000
_cell.length_c   1.000
_cell.angle_alpha   90.00
_cell.angle_beta   90.00
_cell.angle_gamma   90.00
#
_symmetry.space_group_name_H-M   'P 1'
#
loop_
_entity.id
_entity.type
_entity.pdbx_description
1 polymer ?
#
loop_
_entity_poly.entity_id
_entity_poly.type
_entity_poly.pdbx_seq_one_letter_code
_entity_poly.pdbx_strand_id
1 'polypeptide(L)'
;MENASHLVIIGGGYIGLEVASVAKSKDMQVTILEMEDRILQRVTHPAMSAFYHELHLAKGVNIKTSSRVTAFVGDGWVNEVVCADGTSVDADLVIVGVGVVPNVELAAEVGLACDNGIVVDERCATSDSAIFAAGDCTNHPNKLLDRRLRLESVPNAMEQSRVAASNLTGGDKKYASIPWFWSDQYDLKLQMVGFSSDADESITRGAPETHEFAMFHYRGGKIIAAEAVNSPREFLVAKQLIGKFVDPNALSNPEVDLKSLI
;
A
#
# COMPACT_ATOMS: atom_id res chain seq x y z
N MET A 1 14.00 -11.01 -19.00
CA MET A 1 14.60 -9.68 -18.79
C MET A 1 15.94 -9.47 -19.52
N GLU A 2 16.69 -10.51 -19.83
CA GLU A 2 18.06 -10.36 -20.38
C GLU A 2 18.14 -9.65 -21.76
N ASN A 3 17.05 -9.57 -22.52
CA ASN A 3 17.01 -8.91 -23.83
C ASN A 3 15.94 -7.81 -23.97
N ALA A 4 15.21 -7.49 -22.90
CA ALA A 4 14.19 -6.45 -22.94
C ALA A 4 14.84 -5.09 -22.65
N SER A 5 14.55 -4.10 -23.46
CA SER A 5 15.03 -2.72 -23.35
C SER A 5 13.94 -1.77 -22.84
N HIS A 6 12.67 -2.05 -23.13
CA HIS A 6 11.54 -1.23 -22.74
C HIS A 6 10.50 -2.05 -21.94
N LEU A 7 10.38 -1.74 -20.67
CA LEU A 7 9.37 -2.28 -19.76
C LEU A 7 8.17 -1.34 -19.68
N VAL A 8 6.99 -1.87 -19.96
CA VAL A 8 5.73 -1.19 -19.68
C VAL A 8 5.08 -1.83 -18.45
N ILE A 9 4.75 -1.01 -17.46
CA ILE A 9 4.08 -1.42 -16.21
C ILE A 9 2.66 -0.88 -16.22
N ILE A 10 1.70 -1.77 -16.01
CA ILE A 10 0.28 -1.41 -15.90
C ILE A 10 -0.12 -1.41 -14.44
N GLY A 11 -0.44 -0.22 -13.93
CA GLY A 11 -0.74 0.06 -12.53
C GLY A 11 0.40 0.78 -11.82
N GLY A 12 0.13 1.98 -11.33
CA GLY A 12 1.03 2.84 -10.54
C GLY A 12 0.89 2.65 -9.03
N GLY A 13 0.58 1.44 -8.58
CA GLY A 13 0.59 1.05 -7.16
C GLY A 13 2.00 0.75 -6.65
N TYR A 14 2.14 0.33 -5.38
CA TYR A 14 3.47 0.04 -4.78
C TYR A 14 4.29 -0.94 -5.59
N ILE A 15 3.70 -2.09 -5.95
CA ILE A 15 4.41 -3.14 -6.70
C ILE A 15 4.89 -2.60 -8.05
N GLY A 16 4.05 -1.86 -8.76
CA GLY A 16 4.44 -1.24 -10.04
C GLY A 16 5.62 -0.29 -9.89
N LEU A 17 5.63 0.55 -8.85
CA LEU A 17 6.71 1.50 -8.60
C LEU A 17 7.99 0.81 -8.10
N GLU A 18 7.90 -0.23 -7.27
CA GLU A 18 9.06 -1.05 -6.87
C GLU A 18 9.70 -1.74 -8.07
N VAL A 19 8.89 -2.33 -8.94
CA VAL A 19 9.38 -2.92 -10.20
C VAL A 19 10.02 -1.86 -11.09
N ALA A 20 9.44 -0.67 -11.20
CA ALA A 20 10.01 0.45 -11.95
C ALA A 20 11.40 0.84 -11.40
N SER A 21 11.54 0.92 -10.08
CA SER A 21 12.82 1.25 -9.45
C SER A 21 13.89 0.20 -9.73
N VAL A 22 13.54 -1.09 -9.67
CA VAL A 22 14.45 -2.19 -10.02
C VAL A 22 14.80 -2.19 -11.50
N ALA A 23 13.84 -1.94 -12.40
CA ALA A 23 14.10 -1.89 -13.83
C ALA A 23 15.02 -0.72 -14.21
N LYS A 24 14.84 0.45 -13.56
CA LYS A 24 15.75 1.59 -13.72
C LYS A 24 17.18 1.30 -13.25
N SER A 25 17.37 0.51 -12.20
CA SER A 25 18.71 0.07 -11.78
C SER A 25 19.41 -0.87 -12.77
N LYS A 26 18.67 -1.35 -13.77
CA LYS A 26 19.15 -2.19 -14.87
C LYS A 26 19.19 -1.44 -16.21
N ASP A 27 19.17 -0.10 -16.18
CA ASP A 27 19.20 0.80 -17.34
C ASP A 27 18.08 0.59 -18.36
N MET A 28 16.95 -0.02 -17.95
CA MET A 28 15.80 -0.20 -18.82
C MET A 28 15.05 1.13 -19.03
N GLN A 29 14.46 1.31 -20.22
CA GLN A 29 13.36 2.26 -20.37
C GLN A 29 12.14 1.74 -19.62
N VAL A 30 11.47 2.63 -18.89
CA VAL A 30 10.29 2.27 -18.10
C VAL A 30 9.16 3.24 -18.37
N THR A 31 8.01 2.70 -18.74
CA THR A 31 6.75 3.45 -18.84
C THR A 31 5.73 2.83 -17.89
N ILE A 32 5.11 3.65 -17.04
CA ILE A 32 3.99 3.26 -16.17
C ILE A 32 2.70 3.81 -16.80
N LEU A 33 1.71 2.95 -16.97
CA LEU A 33 0.36 3.30 -17.38
C LEU A 33 -0.57 3.11 -16.18
N GLU A 34 -1.09 4.21 -15.62
CA GLU A 34 -2.00 4.22 -14.48
C GLU A 34 -3.38 4.70 -14.93
N MET A 35 -4.41 3.95 -14.57
CA MET A 35 -5.79 4.26 -14.93
C MET A 35 -6.33 5.47 -14.17
N GLU A 36 -5.90 5.64 -12.93
CA GLU A 36 -6.29 6.75 -12.07
C GLU A 36 -5.54 8.05 -12.43
N ASP A 37 -5.94 9.17 -11.85
CA ASP A 37 -5.35 10.51 -12.11
C ASP A 37 -3.99 10.69 -11.45
N ARG A 38 -3.62 9.85 -10.51
CA ARG A 38 -2.30 9.87 -9.86
C ARG A 38 -1.85 8.46 -9.46
N ILE A 39 -0.56 8.25 -9.40
CA ILE A 39 0.01 7.02 -8.84
C ILE A 39 -0.33 6.91 -7.34
N LEU A 40 -0.33 5.71 -6.79
CA LEU A 40 -0.63 5.43 -5.37
C LEU A 40 -1.97 5.98 -4.88
N GLN A 41 -2.91 6.31 -5.76
CA GLN A 41 -4.15 7.03 -5.44
C GLN A 41 -4.98 6.38 -4.33
N ARG A 42 -5.05 5.05 -4.33
CA ARG A 42 -5.86 4.30 -3.36
C ARG A 42 -5.22 4.12 -2.00
N VAL A 43 -3.94 4.48 -1.84
CA VAL A 43 -3.13 4.01 -0.71
C VAL A 43 -2.33 5.11 0.00
N THR A 44 -2.13 6.28 -0.63
CA THR A 44 -1.40 7.40 -0.02
C THR A 44 -2.16 8.72 -0.14
N HIS A 45 -1.76 9.67 0.71
CA HIS A 45 -2.20 11.06 0.58
C HIS A 45 -1.70 11.69 -0.74
N PRO A 46 -2.45 12.63 -1.35
CA PRO A 46 -2.04 13.29 -2.60
C PRO A 46 -0.63 13.88 -2.59
N ALA A 47 -0.19 14.47 -1.48
CA ALA A 47 1.15 15.04 -1.37
C ALA A 47 2.25 13.96 -1.42
N MET A 48 2.04 12.79 -0.80
CA MET A 48 2.97 11.66 -0.89
C MET A 48 2.97 11.07 -2.31
N SER A 49 1.80 10.96 -2.95
CA SER A 49 1.70 10.57 -4.35
C SER A 49 2.49 11.50 -5.27
N ALA A 50 2.37 12.82 -5.08
CA ALA A 50 3.13 13.81 -5.85
C ALA A 50 4.64 13.68 -5.63
N PHE A 51 5.08 13.47 -4.37
CA PHE A 51 6.49 13.24 -4.05
C PHE A 51 7.07 12.04 -4.82
N TYR A 52 6.39 10.89 -4.80
CA TYR A 52 6.85 9.70 -5.54
C TYR A 52 6.73 9.85 -7.05
N HIS A 53 5.75 10.60 -7.54
CA HIS A 53 5.63 10.92 -8.96
C HIS A 53 6.87 11.67 -9.45
N GLU A 54 7.23 12.76 -8.78
CA GLU A 54 8.42 13.56 -9.12
C GLU A 54 9.73 12.75 -8.97
N LEU A 55 9.84 11.92 -7.94
CA LEU A 55 10.99 11.03 -7.75
C LEU A 55 11.18 10.11 -8.95
N HIS A 56 10.13 9.44 -9.41
CA HIS A 56 10.19 8.53 -10.54
C HIS A 56 10.48 9.25 -11.84
N LEU A 57 9.88 10.44 -12.07
CA LEU A 57 10.20 11.28 -13.23
C LEU A 57 11.68 11.69 -13.22
N ALA A 58 12.23 12.11 -12.08
CA ALA A 58 13.64 12.46 -11.96
C ALA A 58 14.59 11.27 -12.20
N LYS A 59 14.12 10.03 -11.95
CA LYS A 59 14.85 8.80 -12.30
C LYS A 59 14.64 8.36 -13.77
N GLY A 60 13.90 9.13 -14.56
CA GLY A 60 13.67 8.87 -15.99
C GLY A 60 12.62 7.77 -16.25
N VAL A 61 11.67 7.59 -15.34
CA VAL A 61 10.46 6.80 -15.60
C VAL A 61 9.45 7.66 -16.31
N ASN A 62 8.85 7.16 -17.39
CA ASN A 62 7.72 7.82 -18.04
C ASN A 62 6.41 7.39 -17.37
N ILE A 63 5.70 8.31 -16.75
CA ILE A 63 4.43 8.03 -16.07
C ILE A 63 3.28 8.67 -16.85
N LYS A 64 2.32 7.84 -17.24
CA LYS A 64 1.08 8.27 -17.90
C LYS A 64 -0.09 7.89 -16.99
N THR A 65 -0.68 8.87 -16.34
CA THR A 65 -1.91 8.72 -15.56
C THR A 65 -3.14 8.83 -16.46
N SER A 66 -4.33 8.54 -15.96
CA SER A 66 -5.59 8.49 -16.72
C SER A 66 -5.50 7.63 -17.99
N SER A 67 -4.64 6.61 -17.96
CA SER A 67 -4.31 5.76 -19.10
C SER A 67 -4.84 4.33 -18.90
N ARG A 68 -6.00 4.05 -19.47
CA ARG A 68 -6.63 2.73 -19.39
C ARG A 68 -6.15 1.83 -20.50
N VAL A 69 -5.43 0.77 -20.17
CA VAL A 69 -4.98 -0.25 -21.12
C VAL A 69 -6.14 -1.14 -21.55
N THR A 70 -6.21 -1.47 -22.84
CA THR A 70 -7.25 -2.29 -23.44
C THR A 70 -6.74 -3.52 -24.17
N ALA A 71 -5.50 -3.50 -24.66
CA ALA A 71 -4.92 -4.63 -25.39
C ALA A 71 -3.39 -4.67 -25.34
N PHE A 72 -2.87 -5.86 -25.55
CA PHE A 72 -1.46 -6.12 -25.90
C PHE A 72 -1.42 -6.61 -27.33
N VAL A 73 -0.51 -6.09 -28.12
CA VAL A 73 -0.32 -6.43 -29.54
C VAL A 73 1.06 -7.04 -29.72
N GLY A 74 1.15 -8.05 -30.60
CA GLY A 74 2.41 -8.71 -30.98
C GLY A 74 2.16 -10.05 -31.64
N ASP A 75 3.19 -10.64 -32.20
CA ASP A 75 3.17 -11.98 -32.81
C ASP A 75 4.05 -12.94 -31.98
N GLY A 76 3.41 -13.67 -31.07
CA GLY A 76 4.07 -14.54 -30.10
C GLY A 76 4.78 -13.80 -28.95
N TRP A 77 5.15 -12.55 -29.13
CA TRP A 77 5.75 -11.66 -28.13
C TRP A 77 5.03 -10.31 -28.14
N VAL A 78 4.98 -9.65 -26.99
CA VAL A 78 4.41 -8.31 -26.92
C VAL A 78 5.33 -7.31 -27.63
N ASN A 79 4.76 -6.47 -28.49
CA ASN A 79 5.45 -5.37 -29.16
C ASN A 79 4.86 -4.01 -28.76
N GLU A 80 3.60 -4.00 -28.32
CA GLU A 80 2.87 -2.75 -28.09
C GLU A 80 1.76 -2.94 -27.05
N VAL A 81 1.54 -1.92 -26.23
CA VAL A 81 0.43 -1.80 -25.29
C VAL A 81 -0.50 -0.70 -25.77
N VAL A 82 -1.77 -1.02 -25.97
CA VAL A 82 -2.78 -0.09 -26.51
C VAL A 82 -3.69 0.40 -25.38
N CYS A 83 -3.94 1.71 -25.36
CA CYS A 83 -4.85 2.38 -24.44
C CYS A 83 -6.24 2.66 -25.04
N ALA A 84 -7.22 2.92 -24.19
CA ALA A 84 -8.62 3.15 -24.59
C ALA A 84 -8.82 4.43 -25.44
N ASP A 85 -7.92 5.40 -25.31
CA ASP A 85 -7.92 6.64 -26.08
C ASP A 85 -7.30 6.47 -27.50
N GLY A 86 -6.85 5.26 -27.83
CA GLY A 86 -6.20 4.93 -29.10
C GLY A 86 -4.69 5.20 -29.11
N THR A 87 -4.13 5.70 -28.02
CA THR A 87 -2.66 5.80 -27.92
C THR A 87 -2.04 4.43 -27.64
N SER A 88 -0.78 4.29 -28.04
CA SER A 88 -0.02 3.06 -27.81
C SER A 88 1.40 3.34 -27.31
N VAL A 89 2.00 2.32 -26.72
CA VAL A 89 3.37 2.36 -26.18
C VAL A 89 4.10 1.08 -26.60
N ASP A 90 5.24 1.22 -27.25
CA ASP A 90 6.12 0.10 -27.57
C ASP A 90 6.56 -0.61 -26.28
N ALA A 91 6.64 -1.94 -26.31
CA ALA A 91 7.01 -2.74 -25.16
C ALA A 91 7.69 -4.05 -25.56
N ASP A 92 8.83 -4.34 -24.95
CA ASP A 92 9.49 -5.65 -25.04
C ASP A 92 9.06 -6.57 -23.89
N LEU A 93 8.62 -5.96 -22.78
CA LEU A 93 8.16 -6.64 -21.58
C LEU A 93 7.01 -5.85 -20.95
N VAL A 94 5.98 -6.58 -20.49
CA VAL A 94 4.85 -5.99 -19.78
C VAL A 94 4.69 -6.64 -18.42
N ILE A 95 4.53 -5.82 -17.39
CA ILE A 95 4.14 -6.28 -16.05
C ILE A 95 2.79 -5.66 -15.71
N VAL A 96 1.86 -6.51 -15.28
CA VAL A 96 0.49 -6.11 -14.90
C VAL A 96 0.37 -6.16 -13.38
N GLY A 97 0.22 -4.99 -12.76
CA GLY A 97 0.09 -4.82 -11.32
C GLY A 97 -1.18 -4.04 -10.94
N VAL A 98 -2.34 -4.49 -11.39
CA VAL A 98 -3.64 -3.78 -11.23
C VAL A 98 -4.43 -4.19 -9.98
N GLY A 99 -3.81 -4.90 -9.06
CA GLY A 99 -4.39 -5.44 -7.84
C GLY A 99 -4.55 -6.95 -7.88
N VAL A 100 -5.08 -7.51 -6.78
CA VAL A 100 -5.25 -8.95 -6.59
C VAL A 100 -6.68 -9.29 -6.19
N VAL A 101 -7.09 -10.50 -6.55
CA VAL A 101 -8.36 -11.10 -6.13
C VAL A 101 -8.04 -12.18 -5.09
N PRO A 102 -8.71 -12.19 -3.93
CA PRO A 102 -8.46 -13.22 -2.92
C PRO A 102 -8.94 -14.59 -3.40
N ASN A 103 -8.13 -15.63 -3.25
CA ASN A 103 -8.52 -16.99 -3.53
C ASN A 103 -9.41 -17.48 -2.38
N VAL A 104 -10.69 -17.63 -2.65
CA VAL A 104 -11.70 -18.01 -1.65
C VAL A 104 -12.44 -19.31 -2.02
N GLU A 105 -12.07 -19.95 -3.11
CA GLU A 105 -12.78 -21.06 -3.73
C GLU A 105 -12.95 -22.23 -2.75
N LEU A 106 -11.86 -22.66 -2.09
CA LEU A 106 -11.92 -23.75 -1.09
C LEU A 106 -12.85 -23.43 0.08
N ALA A 107 -12.87 -22.16 0.51
CA ALA A 107 -13.73 -21.72 1.59
C ALA A 107 -15.21 -21.70 1.15
N ALA A 108 -15.48 -21.21 -0.06
CA ALA A 108 -16.81 -21.15 -0.64
C ALA A 108 -17.39 -22.55 -0.90
N GLU A 109 -16.58 -23.50 -1.41
CA GLU A 109 -16.98 -24.87 -1.68
C GLU A 109 -17.46 -25.61 -0.42
N VAL A 110 -16.89 -25.30 0.75
CA VAL A 110 -17.32 -25.89 2.03
C VAL A 110 -18.36 -25.03 2.76
N GLY A 111 -18.89 -24.00 2.12
CA GLY A 111 -20.00 -23.18 2.61
C GLY A 111 -19.60 -22.11 3.64
N LEU A 112 -18.31 -21.75 3.73
CA LEU A 112 -17.88 -20.63 4.59
C LEU A 112 -18.34 -19.29 4.02
N ALA A 113 -18.62 -18.33 4.90
CA ALA A 113 -18.97 -16.98 4.48
C ALA A 113 -17.77 -16.30 3.80
N CYS A 114 -18.00 -15.77 2.58
CA CYS A 114 -17.02 -15.03 1.79
C CYS A 114 -17.64 -13.71 1.31
N ASP A 115 -16.92 -12.62 1.52
CA ASP A 115 -17.26 -11.28 1.06
C ASP A 115 -15.96 -10.51 0.84
N ASN A 116 -15.51 -10.32 -0.40
CA ASN A 116 -14.19 -9.77 -0.72
C ASN A 116 -13.06 -10.40 0.13
N GLY A 117 -13.10 -11.74 0.27
CA GLY A 117 -12.22 -12.53 1.12
C GLY A 117 -13.02 -13.46 2.03
N ILE A 118 -12.33 -14.36 2.74
CA ILE A 118 -12.92 -15.25 3.74
C ILE A 118 -13.31 -14.40 4.95
N VAL A 119 -14.59 -14.40 5.32
CA VAL A 119 -15.09 -13.63 6.46
C VAL A 119 -14.60 -14.27 7.75
N VAL A 120 -13.83 -13.52 8.55
CA VAL A 120 -13.36 -13.96 9.87
C VAL A 120 -13.77 -12.97 10.96
N ASP A 121 -13.83 -13.43 12.20
CA ASP A 121 -14.00 -12.60 13.37
C ASP A 121 -12.67 -12.01 13.88
N GLU A 122 -12.69 -11.33 15.02
CA GLU A 122 -11.48 -10.78 15.67
C GLU A 122 -10.50 -11.85 16.18
N ARG A 123 -10.91 -13.12 16.22
CA ARG A 123 -10.09 -14.27 16.59
C ARG A 123 -9.51 -15.00 15.37
N CYS A 124 -9.76 -14.50 14.18
CA CYS A 124 -9.47 -15.14 12.90
C CYS A 124 -10.26 -16.44 12.67
N ALA A 125 -11.37 -16.67 13.40
CA ALA A 125 -12.28 -17.77 13.15
C ALA A 125 -13.25 -17.41 12.02
N THR A 126 -13.54 -18.40 11.16
CA THR A 126 -14.50 -18.28 10.06
C THR A 126 -15.95 -18.48 10.56
N SER A 127 -16.91 -18.61 9.66
CA SER A 127 -18.29 -18.98 10.01
C SER A 127 -18.42 -20.41 10.58
N ASP A 128 -17.41 -21.25 10.40
CA ASP A 128 -17.25 -22.53 11.11
C ASP A 128 -16.17 -22.36 12.19
N SER A 129 -16.54 -22.59 13.46
CA SER A 129 -15.64 -22.37 14.60
C SER A 129 -14.41 -23.29 14.66
N ALA A 130 -14.39 -24.37 13.88
CA ALA A 130 -13.25 -25.27 13.74
C ALA A 130 -12.26 -24.82 12.63
N ILE A 131 -12.64 -23.82 11.83
CA ILE A 131 -11.84 -23.36 10.70
C ILE A 131 -11.40 -21.92 10.91
N PHE A 132 -10.11 -21.67 10.74
CA PHE A 132 -9.47 -20.36 10.84
C PHE A 132 -8.89 -19.93 9.50
N ALA A 133 -8.88 -18.62 9.23
CA ALA A 133 -8.20 -18.05 8.08
C ALA A 133 -7.40 -16.80 8.47
N ALA A 134 -6.29 -16.56 7.77
CA ALA A 134 -5.38 -15.46 8.05
C ALA A 134 -4.72 -14.92 6.77
N GLY A 135 -4.32 -13.65 6.79
CA GLY A 135 -3.57 -12.99 5.74
C GLY A 135 -4.46 -12.33 4.68
N ASP A 136 -3.89 -12.13 3.50
CA ASP A 136 -4.43 -11.30 2.42
C ASP A 136 -5.79 -11.78 1.88
N CYS A 137 -6.11 -13.07 2.08
CA CYS A 137 -7.39 -13.65 1.66
C CYS A 137 -8.52 -13.43 2.68
N THR A 138 -8.29 -12.76 3.83
CA THR A 138 -9.30 -12.60 4.88
C THR A 138 -9.97 -11.23 4.86
N ASN A 139 -11.28 -11.23 5.11
CA ASN A 139 -12.07 -10.05 5.43
C ASN A 139 -12.34 -10.04 6.95
N HIS A 140 -11.74 -9.09 7.67
CA HIS A 140 -11.75 -9.03 9.13
C HIS A 140 -12.25 -7.69 9.67
N PRO A 141 -12.79 -7.62 10.91
CA PRO A 141 -13.18 -6.36 11.51
C PRO A 141 -11.95 -5.50 11.84
N ASN A 142 -12.03 -4.22 11.57
CA ASN A 142 -11.00 -3.24 11.91
C ASN A 142 -11.59 -2.13 12.80
N LYS A 143 -11.09 -2.02 14.05
CA LYS A 143 -11.59 -1.06 15.03
C LYS A 143 -11.24 0.39 14.69
N LEU A 144 -10.13 0.63 14.00
CA LEU A 144 -9.70 1.99 13.64
C LEU A 144 -10.68 2.65 12.68
N LEU A 145 -11.24 1.85 11.76
CA LEU A 145 -12.16 2.34 10.73
C LEU A 145 -13.62 2.01 11.04
N ASP A 146 -13.90 1.32 12.13
CA ASP A 146 -15.22 0.82 12.49
C ASP A 146 -15.93 0.10 11.32
N ARG A 147 -15.17 -0.67 10.55
CA ARG A 147 -15.66 -1.46 9.41
C ARG A 147 -14.82 -2.71 9.21
N ARG A 148 -15.31 -3.59 8.36
CA ARG A 148 -14.54 -4.74 7.86
C ARG A 148 -13.66 -4.31 6.71
N LEU A 149 -12.51 -4.98 6.56
CA LEU A 149 -11.61 -4.76 5.43
C LEU A 149 -10.72 -5.99 5.18
N ARG A 150 -10.14 -6.02 4.00
CA ARG A 150 -9.12 -6.97 3.57
C ARG A 150 -7.81 -6.20 3.42
N LEU A 151 -6.76 -6.66 4.10
CA LEU A 151 -5.43 -6.04 4.09
C LEU A 151 -4.43 -6.96 3.39
N GLU A 152 -3.79 -6.43 2.37
CA GLU A 152 -2.72 -7.08 1.62
C GLU A 152 -1.39 -6.56 2.16
N SER A 153 -0.89 -7.17 3.25
CA SER A 153 0.39 -6.77 3.83
C SER A 153 1.03 -7.88 4.66
N VAL A 154 2.36 -7.96 4.59
CA VAL A 154 3.14 -8.92 5.39
C VAL A 154 2.85 -8.79 6.89
N PRO A 155 2.80 -7.59 7.50
CA PRO A 155 2.45 -7.46 8.92
C PRO A 155 1.08 -8.03 9.26
N ASN A 156 0.06 -7.75 8.44
CA ASN A 156 -1.28 -8.30 8.63
C ASN A 156 -1.25 -9.84 8.59
N ALA A 157 -0.64 -10.42 7.56
CA ALA A 157 -0.55 -11.86 7.39
C ALA A 157 0.14 -12.53 8.59
N MET A 158 1.27 -11.98 9.05
CA MET A 158 2.01 -12.50 10.18
C MET A 158 1.23 -12.42 11.50
N GLU A 159 0.59 -11.29 11.77
CA GLU A 159 -0.10 -11.06 13.03
C GLU A 159 -1.40 -11.86 13.12
N GLN A 160 -2.19 -11.91 12.03
CA GLN A 160 -3.37 -12.76 11.96
C GLN A 160 -3.00 -14.25 12.11
N SER A 161 -1.93 -14.71 11.46
CA SER A 161 -1.48 -16.09 11.57
C SER A 161 -1.09 -16.47 13.02
N ARG A 162 -0.46 -15.55 13.76
CA ARG A 162 -0.16 -15.75 15.20
C ARG A 162 -1.42 -15.83 16.05
N VAL A 163 -2.43 -15.03 15.72
CA VAL A 163 -3.74 -15.06 16.42
C VAL A 163 -4.45 -16.37 16.11
N ALA A 164 -4.57 -16.74 14.84
CA ALA A 164 -5.19 -17.97 14.38
C ALA A 164 -4.51 -19.21 15.01
N ALA A 165 -3.19 -19.30 14.95
CA ALA A 165 -2.42 -20.41 15.52
C ALA A 165 -2.61 -20.53 17.05
N SER A 166 -2.62 -19.40 17.77
CA SER A 166 -2.90 -19.39 19.21
C SER A 166 -4.30 -19.95 19.51
N ASN A 167 -5.30 -19.53 18.73
CA ASN A 167 -6.70 -19.90 18.99
C ASN A 167 -6.99 -21.36 18.56
N LEU A 168 -6.34 -21.85 17.51
CA LEU A 168 -6.36 -23.26 17.14
C LEU A 168 -5.85 -24.19 18.24
N THR A 169 -4.97 -23.69 19.11
CA THR A 169 -4.38 -24.45 20.23
C THR A 169 -5.05 -24.14 21.57
N GLY A 170 -6.27 -23.60 21.56
CA GLY A 170 -7.08 -23.34 22.75
C GLY A 170 -6.83 -21.96 23.42
N GLY A 171 -6.12 -21.05 22.74
CA GLY A 171 -5.97 -19.67 23.18
C GLY A 171 -7.22 -18.80 22.95
N ASP A 172 -7.19 -17.56 23.46
CA ASP A 172 -8.24 -16.57 23.30
C ASP A 172 -7.65 -15.21 22.90
N LYS A 173 -6.86 -15.17 21.81
CA LYS A 173 -6.25 -13.95 21.30
C LYS A 173 -7.18 -13.25 20.33
N LYS A 174 -7.11 -11.90 20.33
CA LYS A 174 -7.84 -11.05 19.39
C LYS A 174 -6.85 -10.30 18.50
N TYR A 175 -7.15 -10.27 17.21
CA TYR A 175 -6.47 -9.42 16.26
C TYR A 175 -6.98 -7.99 16.40
N ALA A 176 -6.11 -7.07 16.78
CA ALA A 176 -6.46 -5.66 17.01
C ALA A 176 -5.34 -4.71 16.55
N SER A 177 -4.51 -5.16 15.65
CA SER A 177 -3.35 -4.40 15.20
C SER A 177 -3.76 -3.20 14.35
N ILE A 178 -3.06 -2.10 14.55
CA ILE A 178 -3.17 -0.94 13.66
C ILE A 178 -2.51 -1.32 12.33
N PRO A 179 -3.22 -1.21 11.20
CA PRO A 179 -2.68 -1.53 9.89
C PRO A 179 -1.42 -0.72 9.60
N TRP A 180 -0.38 -1.41 9.15
CA TRP A 180 0.83 -0.76 8.69
C TRP A 180 1.50 -1.59 7.58
N PHE A 181 2.28 -0.94 6.73
CA PHE A 181 3.10 -1.60 5.71
C PHE A 181 4.23 -0.69 5.25
N TRP A 182 5.06 -1.19 4.33
CA TRP A 182 6.17 -0.44 3.76
C TRP A 182 6.33 -0.72 2.27
N SER A 183 7.03 0.18 1.59
CA SER A 183 7.51 0.03 0.22
C SER A 183 8.94 0.52 0.12
N ASP A 184 9.78 -0.24 -0.55
CA ASP A 184 11.17 0.12 -0.82
C ASP A 184 11.30 0.48 -2.31
N GLN A 185 11.61 1.75 -2.60
CA GLN A 185 11.73 2.25 -3.97
C GLN A 185 13.04 3.04 -4.09
N TYR A 186 13.95 2.58 -4.95
CA TYR A 186 15.33 3.09 -5.02
C TYR A 186 16.04 2.95 -3.67
N ASP A 187 16.52 4.06 -3.13
CA ASP A 187 17.13 4.19 -1.80
C ASP A 187 16.18 4.72 -0.73
N LEU A 188 14.88 4.82 -1.05
CA LEU A 188 13.87 5.32 -0.13
C LEU A 188 13.01 4.19 0.43
N LYS A 189 12.86 4.24 1.75
CA LYS A 189 11.93 3.39 2.50
C LYS A 189 10.70 4.23 2.90
N LEU A 190 9.57 3.93 2.30
CA LEU A 190 8.27 4.44 2.74
C LEU A 190 7.69 3.50 3.79
N GLN A 191 7.32 4.02 4.96
CA GLN A 191 6.61 3.27 6.00
C GLN A 191 5.31 4.01 6.33
N MET A 192 4.21 3.25 6.39
CA MET A 192 2.88 3.82 6.61
C MET A 192 2.16 3.11 7.72
N VAL A 193 1.36 3.86 8.50
CA VAL A 193 0.49 3.36 9.54
C VAL A 193 -0.86 4.07 9.46
N GLY A 194 -1.95 3.33 9.65
CA GLY A 194 -3.31 3.85 9.49
C GLY A 194 -3.70 4.07 8.03
N PHE A 195 -4.72 4.89 7.81
CA PHE A 195 -5.25 5.20 6.48
C PHE A 195 -5.44 6.71 6.35
N SER A 196 -4.82 7.32 5.32
CA SER A 196 -4.86 8.78 5.10
C SER A 196 -6.05 9.25 4.26
N SER A 197 -6.86 8.33 3.71
CA SER A 197 -7.98 8.66 2.80
C SER A 197 -9.06 9.54 3.42
N ASP A 198 -9.25 9.46 4.73
CA ASP A 198 -10.30 10.19 5.45
C ASP A 198 -9.75 11.41 6.22
N ALA A 199 -8.53 11.83 5.91
CA ALA A 199 -7.88 12.97 6.57
C ALA A 199 -8.54 14.30 6.17
N ASP A 200 -8.76 15.16 7.16
CA ASP A 200 -9.23 16.56 6.98
C ASP A 200 -8.07 17.57 7.10
N GLU A 201 -6.95 17.17 7.69
CA GLU A 201 -5.74 17.97 7.84
C GLU A 201 -4.51 17.07 7.72
N SER A 202 -3.43 17.62 7.17
CA SER A 202 -2.14 16.93 7.08
C SER A 202 -1.01 17.88 7.36
N ILE A 203 -0.03 17.43 8.14
CA ILE A 203 1.19 18.20 8.44
C ILE A 203 2.41 17.40 8.06
N THR A 204 3.49 18.11 7.74
CA THR A 204 4.79 17.52 7.44
C THR A 204 5.79 17.87 8.56
N ARG A 205 6.55 16.86 9.00
CA ARG A 205 7.73 17.00 9.84
C ARG A 205 8.95 16.53 9.07
N GLY A 206 10.04 17.31 9.10
CA GLY A 206 11.22 17.07 8.26
C GLY A 206 11.13 17.79 6.92
N ALA A 207 11.96 17.42 5.96
CA ALA A 207 12.10 18.11 4.69
C ALA A 207 12.03 17.13 3.50
N PRO A 208 10.98 17.16 2.69
CA PRO A 208 10.85 16.29 1.51
C PRO A 208 12.06 16.36 0.57
N GLU A 209 12.70 17.52 0.47
CA GLU A 209 13.86 17.76 -0.39
C GLU A 209 15.09 16.94 0.04
N THR A 210 15.16 16.56 1.31
CA THR A 210 16.25 15.73 1.85
C THR A 210 15.92 14.24 1.80
N HIS A 211 14.70 13.87 1.39
CA HIS A 211 14.15 12.51 1.43
C HIS A 211 14.11 11.94 2.87
N GLU A 212 14.03 12.79 3.89
CA GLU A 212 13.88 12.43 5.30
C GLU A 212 12.75 13.24 5.92
N PHE A 213 11.52 12.69 5.89
CA PHE A 213 10.35 13.37 6.41
C PHE A 213 9.24 12.39 6.77
N ALA A 214 8.25 12.89 7.52
CA ALA A 214 7.00 12.18 7.78
C ALA A 214 5.81 13.12 7.62
N MET A 215 4.74 12.60 7.06
CA MET A 215 3.44 13.27 6.99
C MET A 215 2.52 12.62 8.01
N PHE A 216 1.88 13.43 8.83
CA PHE A 216 0.88 13.01 9.80
C PHE A 216 -0.49 13.51 9.35
N HIS A 217 -1.47 12.64 9.41
CA HIS A 217 -2.80 12.88 8.89
C HIS A 217 -3.80 12.86 10.03
N TYR A 218 -4.62 13.89 10.09
CA TYR A 218 -5.60 14.12 11.14
C TYR A 218 -7.03 13.95 10.61
N ARG A 219 -7.92 13.60 11.51
CA ARG A 219 -9.36 13.67 11.33
C ARG A 219 -10.00 14.08 12.66
N GLY A 220 -10.73 15.21 12.66
CA GLY A 220 -11.32 15.77 13.86
C GLY A 220 -10.29 16.01 14.98
N GLY A 221 -9.08 16.45 14.64
CA GLY A 221 -7.98 16.74 15.58
C GLY A 221 -7.23 15.50 16.11
N LYS A 222 -7.60 14.28 15.71
CA LYS A 222 -6.90 13.04 16.07
C LYS A 222 -6.03 12.57 14.91
N ILE A 223 -4.84 12.04 15.23
CA ILE A 223 -3.99 11.38 14.25
C ILE A 223 -4.64 10.06 13.83
N ILE A 224 -4.90 9.89 12.54
CA ILE A 224 -5.48 8.67 11.96
C ILE A 224 -4.49 7.87 11.12
N ALA A 225 -3.46 8.54 10.59
CA ALA A 225 -2.42 7.90 9.78
C ALA A 225 -1.12 8.69 9.82
N ALA A 226 -0.03 8.03 9.42
CA ALA A 226 1.22 8.69 9.08
C ALA A 226 1.94 7.92 7.97
N GLU A 227 2.68 8.68 7.15
CA GLU A 227 3.49 8.21 6.03
C GLU A 227 4.91 8.79 6.22
N ALA A 228 5.91 7.93 6.39
CA ALA A 228 7.28 8.32 6.70
C ALA A 228 8.24 7.82 5.63
N VAL A 229 9.03 8.72 5.07
CA VAL A 229 10.10 8.42 4.11
C VAL A 229 11.44 8.53 4.84
N ASN A 230 12.22 7.45 4.86
CA ASN A 230 13.52 7.34 5.54
C ASN A 230 13.53 7.88 6.99
N SER A 231 12.38 7.88 7.66
CA SER A 231 12.17 8.48 8.99
C SER A 231 11.59 7.44 9.96
N PRO A 232 12.37 6.41 10.30
CA PRO A 232 11.88 5.29 11.11
C PRO A 232 11.49 5.68 12.54
N ARG A 233 12.09 6.74 13.11
CA ARG A 233 11.74 7.26 14.43
C ARG A 233 10.33 7.85 14.43
N GLU A 234 10.04 8.67 13.44
CA GLU A 234 8.73 9.29 13.21
C GLU A 234 7.66 8.20 13.01
N PHE A 235 7.94 7.19 12.22
CA PHE A 235 7.06 6.05 12.02
C PHE A 235 6.75 5.28 13.32
N LEU A 236 7.77 4.97 14.12
CA LEU A 236 7.59 4.25 15.39
C LEU A 236 6.76 5.04 16.40
N VAL A 237 6.95 6.37 16.45
CA VAL A 237 6.14 7.25 17.29
C VAL A 237 4.73 7.37 16.74
N ALA A 238 4.56 7.54 15.43
CA ALA A 238 3.26 7.61 14.79
C ALA A 238 2.36 6.42 15.16
N LYS A 239 2.92 5.21 15.20
CA LYS A 239 2.16 4.01 15.63
C LYS A 239 1.53 4.16 17.04
N GLN A 240 2.17 4.92 17.92
CA GLN A 240 1.70 5.15 19.30
C GLN A 240 0.75 6.36 19.39
N LEU A 241 0.77 7.23 18.38
CA LEU A 241 -0.05 8.43 18.33
C LEU A 241 -1.40 8.21 17.62
N ILE A 242 -1.59 7.13 16.89
CA ILE A 242 -2.87 6.83 16.23
C ILE A 242 -4.03 6.87 17.23
N GLY A 243 -5.06 7.66 16.92
CA GLY A 243 -6.26 7.87 17.73
C GLY A 243 -6.11 8.95 18.80
N LYS A 244 -4.92 9.53 18.99
CA LYS A 244 -4.65 10.58 19.99
C LYS A 244 -4.82 11.99 19.42
N PHE A 245 -5.16 12.93 20.29
CA PHE A 245 -5.10 14.36 20.02
C PHE A 245 -3.65 14.82 20.27
N VAL A 246 -3.03 15.39 19.25
CA VAL A 246 -1.67 15.96 19.32
C VAL A 246 -1.69 17.32 18.65
N ASP A 247 -1.06 18.32 19.27
CA ASP A 247 -0.95 19.65 18.67
C ASP A 247 -0.15 19.58 17.36
N PRO A 248 -0.73 19.96 16.21
CA PRO A 248 -0.04 19.97 14.92
C PRO A 248 1.23 20.82 14.92
N ASN A 249 1.26 21.95 15.64
CA ASN A 249 2.45 22.81 15.73
C ASN A 249 3.58 22.13 16.50
N ALA A 250 3.27 21.41 17.59
CA ALA A 250 4.26 20.65 18.32
C ALA A 250 4.80 19.47 17.47
N LEU A 251 3.91 18.82 16.73
CA LEU A 251 4.29 17.64 15.91
C LEU A 251 5.13 18.05 14.68
N SER A 252 4.84 19.19 14.04
CA SER A 252 5.63 19.70 12.90
C SER A 252 6.99 20.27 13.29
N ASN A 253 7.17 20.72 14.53
CA ASN A 253 8.41 21.35 14.98
C ASN A 253 9.52 20.30 15.20
N PRO A 254 10.63 20.31 14.42
CA PRO A 254 11.71 19.35 14.54
C PRO A 254 12.43 19.39 15.90
N GLU A 255 12.40 20.53 16.61
CA GLU A 255 13.03 20.70 17.92
C GLU A 255 12.26 20.01 19.06
N VAL A 256 10.97 19.69 18.85
CA VAL A 256 10.17 18.99 19.84
C VAL A 256 10.53 17.50 19.84
N ASP A 257 10.89 16.96 21.00
CA ASP A 257 11.09 15.51 21.10
C ASP A 257 9.77 14.76 20.92
N LEU A 258 9.68 13.98 19.87
CA LEU A 258 8.49 13.19 19.54
C LEU A 258 8.03 12.28 20.68
N LYS A 259 8.95 11.78 21.50
CA LYS A 259 8.60 10.94 22.65
C LYS A 259 7.81 11.69 23.70
N SER A 260 7.96 13.02 23.78
CA SER A 260 7.18 13.84 24.72
C SER A 260 5.71 13.99 24.31
N LEU A 261 5.36 13.59 23.09
CA LEU A 261 4.00 13.66 22.54
C LEU A 261 3.21 12.35 22.74
N ILE A 262 3.87 11.27 23.20
CA ILE A 262 3.24 9.98 23.48
C ILE A 262 2.56 10.02 24.85
#